data_6e0d1fd3d89e6bd91c0e148d4c699c5d
#
_entry.id   6e0d1fd3d89e6bd91c0e148d4c699c5d
#
_cell.length_a   1.000
_cell.length_b   1.000
_cell.length_c   1.000
_cell.angle_alpha   90.00
_cell.angle_beta   90.00
_cell.angle_gamma   90.00
#
_symmetry.space_group_name_H-M   'P 1'
#
loop_
_entity.id
_entity.type
_entity.pdbx_description
1 polymer ?
#
loop_
_entity_poly.entity_id
_entity_poly.type
_entity_poly.pdbx_seq_one_letter_code
_entity_poly.pdbx_strand_id
1 'polypeptide(L)'
;MRLAVLASLGLLEPAAAHAHIALTSPAARTVEQKTGPCGAAGSTRGANVTHYQPGQTITVEWDETVDHPGHYRLSFDDDGNDSFKDPVRPDDAFPQTLADQIPDRTGAGHYSQQITLPNMSCTNCTLQLMQIMTTAVPYNSFYFQCADLVLGEDPGPGPGDSGGGCATGSSTQGLATGLAVIGALGLVRRRHGRRR
;
A
#
# COMPACT_ATOMS: atom_id res chain seq x y z
N MET A 1 13.41 60.51 -19.48
CA MET A 1 13.24 59.03 -19.56
C MET A 1 13.20 58.48 -18.13
N ARG A 2 12.02 58.08 -17.65
CA ARG A 2 11.86 57.45 -16.30
C ARG A 2 11.74 55.96 -16.52
N LEU A 3 12.73 55.19 -16.05
CA LEU A 3 12.65 53.72 -16.00
C LEU A 3 11.73 53.33 -14.87
N ALA A 4 10.64 52.63 -15.18
CA ALA A 4 9.80 51.97 -14.20
C ALA A 4 10.38 50.57 -13.97
N VAL A 5 10.86 50.31 -12.76
CA VAL A 5 11.24 48.95 -12.29
C VAL A 5 10.00 48.26 -11.80
N LEU A 6 9.51 47.27 -12.56
CA LEU A 6 8.45 46.35 -12.13
C LEU A 6 9.08 45.32 -11.22
N ALA A 7 8.82 45.45 -9.91
CA ALA A 7 9.15 44.42 -8.95
C ALA A 7 8.08 43.31 -9.04
N SER A 8 8.44 42.15 -9.57
CA SER A 8 7.60 40.96 -9.52
C SER A 8 7.63 40.39 -8.09
N LEU A 9 6.53 40.56 -7.36
CA LEU A 9 6.27 39.84 -6.13
C LEU A 9 6.00 38.35 -6.49
N GLY A 10 6.98 37.49 -6.29
CA GLY A 10 6.76 36.07 -6.34
C GLY A 10 5.85 35.68 -5.17
N LEU A 11 4.67 35.17 -5.47
CA LEU A 11 3.81 34.49 -4.49
C LEU A 11 4.55 33.24 -4.04
N LEU A 12 5.13 33.24 -2.83
CA LEU A 12 5.49 32.00 -2.14
C LEU A 12 4.17 31.32 -1.77
N GLU A 13 3.81 30.29 -2.49
CA GLU A 13 2.77 29.37 -2.01
C GLU A 13 3.30 28.73 -0.72
N PRO A 14 2.54 28.78 0.40
CA PRO A 14 2.90 28.03 1.59
C PRO A 14 2.91 26.55 1.20
N ALA A 15 4.06 25.90 1.23
CA ALA A 15 4.12 24.46 1.21
C ALA A 15 3.30 23.99 2.41
N ALA A 16 2.17 23.32 2.16
CA ALA A 16 1.41 22.68 3.21
C ALA A 16 2.37 21.70 3.88
N ALA A 17 2.73 21.98 5.12
CA ALA A 17 3.50 21.05 5.93
C ALA A 17 2.60 19.85 6.19
N HIS A 18 2.68 18.85 5.32
CA HIS A 18 2.08 17.54 5.50
C HIS A 18 2.89 16.85 6.58
N ALA A 19 2.31 16.79 7.75
CA ALA A 19 3.05 16.43 8.93
C ALA A 19 2.63 15.05 9.42
N HIS A 20 3.53 14.38 10.01
CA HIS A 20 3.57 13.35 11.00
C HIS A 20 3.58 11.93 10.45
N ILE A 21 2.60 11.46 9.69
CA ILE A 21 2.60 10.13 9.06
C ILE A 21 2.23 10.23 7.59
N ALA A 22 2.80 9.37 6.76
CA ALA A 22 2.43 9.24 5.36
C ALA A 22 2.35 7.75 5.00
N LEU A 23 1.15 7.18 4.99
CA LEU A 23 0.92 5.80 4.61
C LEU A 23 1.23 5.63 3.13
N THR A 24 2.21 4.78 2.82
CA THR A 24 2.73 4.58 1.48
C THR A 24 2.28 3.25 0.87
N SER A 25 2.09 2.21 1.71
CA SER A 25 1.61 0.90 1.26
C SER A 25 0.76 0.22 2.35
N PRO A 26 -0.50 -0.15 2.04
CA PRO A 26 -1.27 0.23 0.85
C PRO A 26 -1.46 1.75 0.74
N ALA A 27 -1.78 2.25 -0.46
CA ALA A 27 -1.87 3.68 -0.72
C ALA A 27 -2.94 4.37 0.15
N ALA A 28 -2.59 5.52 0.72
CA ALA A 28 -3.51 6.29 1.53
C ALA A 28 -4.70 6.83 0.72
N ARG A 29 -5.89 6.89 1.35
CA ARG A 29 -7.11 7.49 0.82
C ARG A 29 -6.96 9.00 0.62
N THR A 30 -6.25 9.67 1.54
CA THR A 30 -6.01 11.11 1.54
C THR A 30 -4.64 11.43 2.11
N VAL A 31 -4.11 12.59 1.75
CA VAL A 31 -2.87 13.12 2.33
C VAL A 31 -3.09 13.79 3.70
N GLU A 32 -4.33 14.06 4.05
CA GLU A 32 -4.71 14.66 5.34
C GLU A 32 -4.58 13.65 6.46
N GLN A 33 -4.32 14.13 7.70
CA GLN A 33 -3.94 13.24 8.79
C GLN A 33 -4.55 13.62 10.15
N LYS A 34 -5.13 14.81 10.29
CA LYS A 34 -5.44 15.35 11.62
C LYS A 34 -6.84 15.04 12.11
N THR A 35 -7.75 14.72 11.25
CA THR A 35 -9.16 14.51 11.63
C THR A 35 -9.50 13.02 11.54
N GLY A 36 -9.89 12.42 12.68
CA GLY A 36 -10.36 11.05 12.73
C GLY A 36 -11.64 10.83 11.92
N PRO A 37 -11.90 9.59 11.50
CA PRO A 37 -11.04 8.41 11.66
C PRO A 37 -9.96 8.25 10.56
N CYS A 38 -10.08 8.93 9.41
CA CYS A 38 -9.27 8.68 8.21
C CYS A 38 -8.50 9.91 7.70
N GLY A 39 -8.14 10.83 8.59
CA GLY A 39 -7.26 11.96 8.29
C GLY A 39 -7.99 13.25 7.93
N ALA A 40 -9.08 13.19 7.18
CA ALA A 40 -9.89 14.33 6.76
C ALA A 40 -11.33 14.23 7.26
N ALA A 41 -11.95 15.37 7.57
CA ALA A 41 -13.37 15.42 7.95
C ALA A 41 -14.26 14.94 6.78
N GLY A 42 -15.16 14.00 7.08
CA GLY A 42 -16.07 13.44 6.08
C GLY A 42 -15.34 12.63 4.99
N SER A 43 -14.14 12.15 5.28
CA SER A 43 -13.41 11.27 4.37
C SER A 43 -14.24 10.03 4.06
N THR A 44 -14.42 9.74 2.79
CA THR A 44 -15.11 8.56 2.29
C THR A 44 -14.17 7.75 1.41
N ARG A 45 -14.56 6.50 1.16
CA ARG A 45 -13.81 5.61 0.26
C ARG A 45 -13.42 6.31 -1.04
N GLY A 46 -12.16 6.20 -1.41
CA GLY A 46 -11.58 6.81 -2.60
C GLY A 46 -11.56 5.87 -3.80
N ALA A 47 -10.86 6.31 -4.86
CA ALA A 47 -10.66 5.52 -6.07
C ALA A 47 -9.45 4.57 -5.97
N ASN A 48 -8.50 4.85 -5.07
CA ASN A 48 -7.31 4.02 -4.88
C ASN A 48 -7.66 2.86 -3.95
N VAL A 49 -8.09 1.75 -4.53
CA VAL A 49 -8.46 0.55 -3.79
C VAL A 49 -7.42 -0.53 -4.03
N THR A 50 -6.91 -1.11 -2.96
CA THR A 50 -5.94 -2.21 -3.04
C THR A 50 -6.62 -3.55 -2.78
N HIS A 51 -6.35 -4.52 -3.64
CA HIS A 51 -6.92 -5.87 -3.56
C HIS A 51 -5.95 -6.84 -2.87
N TYR A 52 -6.46 -7.60 -1.92
CA TYR A 52 -5.73 -8.66 -1.21
C TYR A 52 -6.59 -9.91 -1.08
N GLN A 53 -5.96 -11.04 -0.80
CA GLN A 53 -6.68 -12.27 -0.48
C GLN A 53 -7.08 -12.28 1.01
N PRO A 54 -8.24 -12.86 1.36
CA PRO A 54 -8.59 -13.15 2.75
C PRO A 54 -7.48 -13.92 3.47
N GLY A 55 -7.11 -13.48 4.66
CA GLY A 55 -6.04 -14.10 5.45
C GLY A 55 -4.62 -13.84 4.95
N GLN A 56 -4.44 -13.01 3.93
CA GLN A 56 -3.11 -12.68 3.41
C GLN A 56 -2.27 -11.92 4.45
N THR A 57 -1.01 -12.29 4.58
CA THR A 57 -0.03 -11.47 5.30
C THR A 57 0.54 -10.42 4.35
N ILE A 58 0.43 -9.16 4.75
CA ILE A 58 0.91 -8.01 3.99
C ILE A 58 1.92 -7.21 4.81
N THR A 59 2.72 -6.41 4.14
CA THR A 59 3.56 -5.39 4.78
C THR A 59 2.89 -4.03 4.59
N VAL A 60 2.59 -3.38 5.71
CA VAL A 60 2.13 -1.98 5.74
C VAL A 60 3.35 -1.09 5.90
N GLU A 61 3.46 -0.06 5.06
CA GLU A 61 4.60 0.85 5.06
C GLU A 61 4.13 2.29 5.19
N TRP A 62 4.86 3.08 5.97
CA TRP A 62 4.60 4.51 6.13
C TRP A 62 5.88 5.27 6.44
N ASP A 63 5.86 6.55 6.21
CA ASP A 63 6.91 7.46 6.62
C ASP A 63 6.41 8.31 7.79
N GLU A 64 7.21 8.44 8.83
CA GLU A 64 7.07 9.52 9.79
C GLU A 64 7.85 10.72 9.28
N THR A 65 7.17 11.84 9.14
CA THR A 65 7.76 13.07 8.59
C THR A 65 8.14 14.09 9.67
N VAL A 66 7.56 13.96 10.86
CA VAL A 66 7.88 14.77 12.04
C VAL A 66 7.92 13.86 13.25
N ASP A 67 9.08 13.78 13.88
CA ASP A 67 9.35 12.97 15.07
C ASP A 67 8.55 13.46 16.29
N HIS A 68 7.75 12.56 16.85
CA HIS A 68 7.03 12.79 18.10
C HIS A 68 7.00 11.51 18.94
N PRO A 69 7.28 11.59 20.23
CA PRO A 69 7.17 10.41 21.10
C PRO A 69 5.76 9.81 21.08
N GLY A 70 5.67 8.55 20.70
CA GLY A 70 4.40 7.86 20.57
C GLY A 70 4.55 6.40 20.22
N HIS A 71 3.53 5.86 19.60
CA HIS A 71 3.53 4.56 18.95
C HIS A 71 2.49 4.53 17.86
N TYR A 72 2.54 3.49 16.99
CA TYR A 72 1.58 3.31 15.92
C TYR A 72 0.64 2.15 16.20
N ARG A 73 -0.56 2.25 15.63
CA ARG A 73 -1.60 1.22 15.64
C ARG A 73 -2.11 1.00 14.23
N LEU A 74 -2.36 -0.26 13.88
CA LEU A 74 -3.05 -0.67 12.67
C LEU A 74 -4.36 -1.34 13.04
N SER A 75 -5.46 -0.83 12.51
CA SER A 75 -6.81 -1.33 12.75
C SER A 75 -7.53 -1.61 11.43
N PHE A 76 -8.51 -2.51 11.47
CA PHE A 76 -9.25 -2.96 10.29
C PHE A 76 -10.74 -2.82 10.51
N ASP A 77 -11.45 -2.30 9.51
CA ASP A 77 -12.89 -2.20 9.44
C ASP A 77 -13.39 -2.99 8.22
N ASP A 78 -14.41 -3.80 8.39
CA ASP A 78 -14.88 -4.75 7.37
C ASP A 78 -16.16 -4.32 6.64
N ASP A 79 -16.82 -3.26 7.12
CA ASP A 79 -18.12 -2.82 6.61
C ASP A 79 -18.07 -1.45 5.89
N GLY A 80 -16.93 -0.75 5.96
CA GLY A 80 -16.72 0.55 5.30
C GLY A 80 -17.37 1.74 5.99
N ASN A 81 -17.82 1.57 7.23
CA ASN A 81 -18.37 2.67 8.04
C ASN A 81 -17.26 3.45 8.74
N ASP A 82 -16.02 2.99 8.65
CA ASP A 82 -14.84 3.58 9.30
C ASP A 82 -15.05 3.79 10.82
N SER A 83 -15.72 2.82 11.47
CA SER A 83 -16.16 2.92 12.87
C SER A 83 -15.02 2.67 13.85
N PHE A 84 -13.86 3.28 13.61
CA PHE A 84 -12.71 3.22 14.49
C PHE A 84 -12.91 4.06 15.75
N LYS A 85 -12.33 3.58 16.86
CA LYS A 85 -12.40 4.26 18.16
C LYS A 85 -11.06 4.84 18.54
N ASP A 86 -11.08 6.10 18.97
CA ASP A 86 -9.91 6.72 19.56
C ASP A 86 -9.65 6.15 20.96
N PRO A 87 -8.42 5.84 21.33
CA PRO A 87 -8.09 5.37 22.66
C PRO A 87 -8.19 6.52 23.68
N VAL A 88 -8.70 6.19 24.86
CA VAL A 88 -8.66 7.12 26.02
C VAL A 88 -7.31 7.05 26.70
N ARG A 89 -6.69 5.86 26.71
CA ARG A 89 -5.33 5.62 27.15
C ARG A 89 -4.53 5.01 26.01
N PRO A 90 -3.23 5.24 25.93
CA PRO A 90 -2.39 4.75 24.84
C PRO A 90 -2.42 3.23 24.63
N ASP A 91 -2.73 2.49 25.68
CA ASP A 91 -2.76 1.02 25.71
C ASP A 91 -4.18 0.42 25.59
N ASP A 92 -5.21 1.25 25.36
CA ASP A 92 -6.56 0.74 25.16
C ASP A 92 -6.61 -0.15 23.90
N ALA A 93 -7.10 -1.39 24.05
CA ALA A 93 -7.24 -2.36 22.98
C ALA A 93 -8.67 -2.40 22.43
N PHE A 94 -8.79 -2.60 21.13
CA PHE A 94 -10.09 -2.73 20.44
C PHE A 94 -10.12 -4.01 19.56
N PRO A 95 -11.28 -4.61 19.35
CA PRO A 95 -11.40 -5.82 18.53
C PRO A 95 -10.89 -5.66 17.10
N GLN A 96 -10.94 -4.44 16.56
CA GLN A 96 -10.50 -4.12 15.19
C GLN A 96 -8.97 -4.00 15.05
N THR A 97 -8.22 -4.03 16.17
CA THR A 97 -6.77 -3.82 16.14
C THR A 97 -6.06 -5.06 15.60
N LEU A 98 -5.28 -4.89 14.53
CA LEU A 98 -4.43 -5.92 13.94
C LEU A 98 -2.99 -5.88 14.49
N ALA A 99 -2.47 -4.70 14.75
CA ALA A 99 -1.18 -4.50 15.40
C ALA A 99 -1.23 -3.24 16.24
N ASP A 100 -0.64 -3.29 17.42
CA ASP A 100 -0.62 -2.19 18.39
C ASP A 100 0.75 -2.03 19.02
N GLN A 101 0.96 -0.88 19.70
CA GLN A 101 2.20 -0.57 20.38
C GLN A 101 3.43 -0.73 19.48
N ILE A 102 3.26 -0.48 18.15
CA ILE A 102 4.37 -0.49 17.22
C ILE A 102 5.29 0.66 17.62
N PRO A 103 6.55 0.35 18.02
CA PRO A 103 7.40 1.37 18.64
C PRO A 103 7.73 2.50 17.68
N ASP A 104 7.60 3.71 18.16
CA ASP A 104 8.22 4.86 17.55
C ASP A 104 9.73 4.87 17.80
N ARG A 105 10.48 5.46 16.88
CA ARG A 105 11.95 5.60 16.93
C ARG A 105 12.30 7.06 16.97
N THR A 106 13.37 7.39 17.64
CA THR A 106 13.89 8.77 17.64
C THR A 106 14.27 9.18 16.21
N GLY A 107 13.70 10.27 15.76
CA GLY A 107 13.91 10.85 14.42
C GLY A 107 12.93 10.30 13.38
N ALA A 108 12.45 11.22 12.55
CA ALA A 108 11.59 10.88 11.41
C ALA A 108 12.22 9.80 10.51
N GLY A 109 11.40 8.97 9.89
CA GLY A 109 11.91 7.89 9.06
C GLY A 109 10.86 6.95 8.51
N HIS A 110 11.34 5.94 7.80
CA HIS A 110 10.51 4.92 7.18
C HIS A 110 10.21 3.78 8.16
N TYR A 111 8.96 3.33 8.19
CA TYR A 111 8.44 2.24 9.01
C TYR A 111 7.82 1.17 8.15
N SER A 112 7.86 -0.06 8.63
CA SER A 112 7.15 -1.18 8.04
C SER A 112 6.67 -2.14 9.13
N GLN A 113 5.47 -2.69 8.97
CA GLN A 113 4.88 -3.67 9.86
C GLN A 113 4.16 -4.75 9.08
N GLN A 114 4.49 -6.00 9.33
CA GLN A 114 3.71 -7.11 8.81
C GLN A 114 2.46 -7.32 9.66
N ILE A 115 1.32 -7.51 8.97
CA ILE A 115 0.04 -7.89 9.57
C ILE A 115 -0.59 -9.01 8.76
N THR A 116 -1.43 -9.82 9.40
CA THR A 116 -2.30 -10.76 8.71
C THR A 116 -3.70 -10.18 8.63
N LEU A 117 -4.21 -10.02 7.43
CA LEU A 117 -5.57 -9.53 7.19
C LEU A 117 -6.59 -10.58 7.66
N PRO A 118 -7.81 -10.17 8.05
CA PRO A 118 -8.86 -11.10 8.41
C PRO A 118 -9.17 -12.10 7.30
N ASN A 119 -9.45 -13.35 7.68
CA ASN A 119 -9.82 -14.40 6.74
C ASN A 119 -11.33 -14.34 6.41
N MET A 120 -11.73 -13.23 5.79
CA MET A 120 -13.10 -12.96 5.37
C MET A 120 -13.10 -12.15 4.10
N SER A 121 -14.13 -12.26 3.27
CA SER A 121 -14.30 -11.42 2.09
C SER A 121 -15.01 -10.13 2.46
N CYS A 122 -14.54 -9.01 1.94
CA CYS A 122 -15.19 -7.72 2.04
C CYS A 122 -14.86 -6.83 0.84
N THR A 123 -15.82 -6.04 0.39
CA THR A 123 -15.67 -5.12 -0.75
C THR A 123 -15.42 -3.67 -0.34
N ASN A 124 -15.67 -3.34 0.93
CA ASN A 124 -15.57 -1.98 1.47
C ASN A 124 -14.70 -1.92 2.73
N CYS A 125 -13.66 -2.75 2.80
CA CYS A 125 -12.80 -2.76 3.97
C CYS A 125 -11.90 -1.53 4.02
N THR A 126 -11.55 -1.13 5.22
CA THR A 126 -10.62 -0.04 5.49
C THR A 126 -9.52 -0.50 6.44
N LEU A 127 -8.28 -0.20 6.10
CA LEU A 127 -7.14 -0.29 7.00
C LEU A 127 -6.81 1.10 7.52
N GLN A 128 -6.80 1.28 8.83
CA GLN A 128 -6.40 2.54 9.48
C GLN A 128 -4.99 2.41 10.04
N LEU A 129 -4.15 3.39 9.75
CA LEU A 129 -2.92 3.70 10.46
C LEU A 129 -3.20 4.87 11.40
N MET A 130 -2.88 4.70 12.69
CA MET A 130 -2.97 5.75 13.71
C MET A 130 -1.62 5.93 14.37
N GLN A 131 -1.13 7.16 14.49
CA GLN A 131 -0.07 7.54 15.42
C GLN A 131 -0.69 8.08 16.70
N ILE A 132 -0.33 7.50 17.84
CA ILE A 132 -0.83 7.86 19.17
C ILE A 132 0.30 8.57 19.91
N MET A 133 0.11 9.87 20.15
CA MET A 133 1.09 10.70 20.82
C MET A 133 1.04 10.48 22.34
N THR A 134 2.21 10.31 22.96
CA THR A 134 2.31 10.06 24.41
C THR A 134 2.91 11.22 25.19
N THR A 135 3.10 12.37 24.55
CA THR A 135 3.77 13.54 25.14
C THR A 135 2.94 14.33 26.14
N ALA A 136 1.61 14.22 26.11
CA ALA A 136 0.73 15.01 26.96
C ALA A 136 -0.49 14.21 27.44
N VAL A 137 -0.96 14.53 28.64
CA VAL A 137 -2.21 14.02 29.23
C VAL A 137 -3.25 15.13 29.17
N PRO A 138 -4.50 14.87 28.71
CA PRO A 138 -5.01 13.58 28.24
C PRO A 138 -4.42 13.17 26.88
N TYR A 139 -4.29 11.86 26.69
CA TYR A 139 -3.78 11.28 25.42
C TYR A 139 -4.84 11.42 24.32
N ASN A 140 -4.94 12.58 23.72
CA ASN A 140 -5.95 12.93 22.73
C ASN A 140 -5.35 13.58 21.46
N SER A 141 -4.06 13.41 21.28
CA SER A 141 -3.39 13.86 20.07
C SER A 141 -3.04 12.67 19.19
N PHE A 142 -3.73 12.59 18.05
CA PHE A 142 -3.60 11.49 17.10
C PHE A 142 -3.39 12.03 15.69
N TYR A 143 -2.79 11.17 14.86
CA TYR A 143 -2.77 11.33 13.41
C TYR A 143 -3.31 10.06 12.78
N PHE A 144 -4.05 10.21 11.70
CA PHE A 144 -4.82 9.14 11.08
C PHE A 144 -4.58 9.11 9.58
N GLN A 145 -4.42 7.94 9.03
CA GLN A 145 -4.61 7.71 7.60
C GLN A 145 -5.29 6.37 7.37
N CYS A 146 -6.10 6.29 6.31
CA CYS A 146 -6.76 5.06 5.92
C CYS A 146 -6.36 4.67 4.50
N ALA A 147 -6.32 3.36 4.26
CA ALA A 147 -6.26 2.77 2.94
C ALA A 147 -7.54 1.97 2.66
N ASP A 148 -8.05 2.08 1.44
CA ASP A 148 -9.25 1.37 0.99
C ASP A 148 -8.87 0.00 0.44
N LEU A 149 -9.49 -1.06 0.97
CA LEU A 149 -9.18 -2.43 0.62
C LEU A 149 -10.39 -3.16 0.07
N VAL A 150 -10.10 -4.20 -0.70
CA VAL A 150 -11.01 -5.30 -1.02
C VAL A 150 -10.31 -6.59 -0.62
N LEU A 151 -10.97 -7.44 0.15
CA LEU A 151 -10.52 -8.80 0.44
C LEU A 151 -11.37 -9.78 -0.35
N GLY A 152 -10.77 -10.43 -1.35
CA GLY A 152 -11.46 -11.34 -2.25
C GLY A 152 -10.74 -11.49 -3.57
N GLU A 153 -11.39 -12.13 -4.52
CA GLU A 153 -10.84 -12.19 -5.87
C GLU A 153 -10.84 -10.80 -6.51
N ASP A 154 -9.73 -10.43 -7.13
CA ASP A 154 -9.69 -9.27 -8.00
C ASP A 154 -10.69 -9.49 -9.14
N PRO A 155 -11.69 -8.62 -9.34
CA PRO A 155 -12.64 -8.77 -10.45
C PRO A 155 -11.98 -8.79 -11.84
N GLY A 156 -10.67 -8.63 -11.90
CA GLY A 156 -9.93 -8.54 -13.15
C GLY A 156 -10.30 -7.29 -13.96
N PRO A 157 -9.65 -7.02 -15.08
CA PRO A 157 -10.07 -5.97 -15.98
C PRO A 157 -11.46 -6.29 -16.51
N GLY A 158 -12.41 -5.38 -16.29
CA GLY A 158 -13.77 -5.50 -16.77
C GLY A 158 -13.84 -5.74 -18.27
N PRO A 159 -14.94 -6.32 -18.82
CA PRO A 159 -15.05 -6.71 -20.24
C PRO A 159 -14.96 -5.57 -21.25
N GLY A 160 -14.48 -4.40 -20.88
CA GLY A 160 -14.30 -3.22 -21.73
C GLY A 160 -12.86 -2.72 -21.83
N ASP A 161 -11.91 -3.27 -21.09
CA ASP A 161 -10.51 -2.80 -21.09
C ASP A 161 -9.61 -3.68 -21.98
N SER A 162 -10.10 -3.94 -23.19
CA SER A 162 -9.28 -4.53 -24.27
C SER A 162 -8.37 -3.47 -24.86
N GLY A 163 -7.39 -3.01 -24.10
CA GLY A 163 -6.22 -2.32 -24.64
C GLY A 163 -5.53 -3.25 -25.62
N GLY A 164 -5.58 -2.91 -26.91
CA GLY A 164 -5.11 -3.70 -28.04
C GLY A 164 -3.68 -4.21 -27.87
N GLY A 165 -3.52 -5.37 -27.28
CA GLY A 165 -2.31 -6.17 -27.32
C GLY A 165 -2.48 -7.19 -28.44
N CYS A 166 -1.69 -7.10 -29.50
CA CYS A 166 -1.63 -8.08 -30.58
C CYS A 166 -1.38 -9.47 -30.00
N ALA A 167 -2.43 -10.25 -29.85
CA ALA A 167 -2.31 -11.68 -29.66
C ALA A 167 -1.90 -12.29 -30.98
N THR A 168 -0.61 -12.59 -31.15
CA THR A 168 -0.16 -13.52 -32.19
C THR A 168 -0.63 -14.91 -31.81
N GLY A 169 -1.87 -15.20 -32.21
CA GLY A 169 -2.43 -16.55 -32.17
C GLY A 169 -1.73 -17.43 -33.16
N SER A 170 -0.81 -18.26 -32.71
CA SER A 170 -0.34 -19.42 -33.49
C SER A 170 -1.37 -20.54 -33.38
N SER A 171 -2.34 -20.52 -34.26
CA SER A 171 -3.16 -21.68 -34.56
C SER A 171 -2.40 -22.57 -35.56
N THR A 172 -1.70 -23.60 -35.08
CA THR A 172 -1.25 -24.71 -35.90
C THR A 172 -2.25 -25.86 -35.79
N GLN A 173 -3.28 -25.82 -36.63
CA GLN A 173 -3.88 -27.05 -37.15
C GLN A 173 -3.30 -27.27 -38.54
N GLY A 174 -2.55 -28.33 -38.72
CA GLY A 174 -1.99 -28.79 -39.96
C GLY A 174 -1.71 -30.27 -39.88
N LEU A 175 -2.69 -31.08 -40.28
CA LEU A 175 -2.48 -32.48 -40.68
C LEU A 175 -1.62 -32.49 -41.94
N ALA A 176 -0.63 -33.34 -42.02
CA ALA A 176 -0.45 -34.33 -43.08
C ALA A 176 1.00 -34.82 -43.24
N THR A 177 1.11 -36.12 -43.10
CA THR A 177 1.84 -37.09 -43.90
C THR A 177 3.29 -36.84 -44.33
N GLY A 178 4.16 -37.70 -43.83
CA GLY A 178 5.03 -38.57 -44.65
C GLY A 178 6.41 -38.02 -45.01
N LEU A 179 7.40 -38.61 -44.48
CA LEU A 179 8.42 -39.41 -45.17
C LEU A 179 9.69 -39.54 -44.30
N ALA A 180 10.06 -40.76 -44.11
CA ALA A 180 11.29 -41.18 -43.48
C ALA A 180 12.51 -40.89 -44.39
N VAL A 181 13.61 -40.41 -43.80
CA VAL A 181 14.95 -40.62 -44.37
C VAL A 181 15.92 -40.90 -43.20
N ILE A 182 16.51 -42.08 -43.32
CA ILE A 182 17.56 -42.68 -42.53
C ILE A 182 18.91 -42.03 -42.89
N GLY A 183 19.72 -41.73 -41.92
CA GLY A 183 21.11 -41.33 -42.14
C GLY A 183 21.82 -41.13 -40.77
N ALA A 184 22.41 -41.98 -40.36
CA ALA A 184 23.60 -42.70 -40.03
C ALA A 184 24.78 -41.82 -39.54
N LEU A 185 25.32 -42.26 -38.40
CA LEU A 185 26.73 -42.25 -37.96
C LEU A 185 27.41 -40.90 -37.65
N GLY A 186 27.92 -40.83 -36.42
CA GLY A 186 28.96 -39.91 -35.99
C GLY A 186 29.38 -40.07 -34.54
N LEU A 187 29.95 -41.22 -34.16
CA LEU A 187 30.69 -41.38 -32.92
C LEU A 187 31.95 -40.52 -32.97
N VAL A 188 32.13 -39.64 -31.98
CA VAL A 188 33.49 -39.24 -31.56
C VAL A 188 33.57 -39.21 -30.03
N ARG A 189 34.36 -40.11 -29.57
CA ARG A 189 34.84 -40.37 -28.22
C ARG A 189 36.16 -39.61 -28.01
N ARG A 190 36.33 -38.84 -26.92
CA ARG A 190 37.61 -38.56 -26.24
C ARG A 190 37.30 -37.81 -24.94
N ARG A 191 37.48 -38.41 -23.82
CA ARG A 191 38.61 -38.84 -23.00
C ARG A 191 39.44 -37.67 -22.41
N HIS A 192 39.47 -37.69 -21.10
CA HIS A 192 40.55 -37.42 -20.15
C HIS A 192 40.90 -35.97 -19.79
N GLY A 193 40.92 -35.75 -18.48
CA GLY A 193 41.66 -34.69 -17.83
C GLY A 193 41.40 -34.61 -16.31
N ARG A 194 41.93 -35.57 -15.58
CA ARG A 194 42.07 -35.60 -14.12
C ARG A 194 43.36 -34.89 -13.74
N ARG A 195 43.37 -34.02 -12.74
CA ARG A 195 44.47 -33.61 -11.81
C ARG A 195 44.17 -32.20 -11.27
N ARG A 196 44.32 -31.84 -10.05
CA ARG A 196 44.73 -32.27 -8.71
C ARG A 196 43.99 -31.41 -7.71
#